data_0b45d878e572e34a8f873edc8611124a
#
_entry.id   0b45d878e572e34a8f873edc8611124a
#
_cell.length_a   1.000
_cell.length_b   1.000
_cell.length_c   1.000
_cell.angle_alpha   90.00
_cell.angle_beta   90.00
_cell.angle_gamma   90.00
#
_symmetry.space_group_name_H-M   'P 1'
#
loop_
_entity.id
_entity.type
_entity.pdbx_description
1 polymer ?
#
loop_
_entity_poly.entity_id
_entity_poly.type
_entity_poly.pdbx_seq_one_letter_code
_entity_poly.pdbx_strand_id
1 'polypeptide(L)'
;MSTELIHVGFGNHLAINHVIGIASPGSAPVKRLVQEGRKRNLTIDMTSGRRTKAVVFMNNGSVVLAAITPETIAGRVNAARSGLPAGRLEEGEVG
;
A
#
# COMPACT_ATOMS: atom_id res chain seq x y z
N MET A 1 -5.54 -18.60 -11.90
CA MET A 1 -5.46 -18.06 -10.75
C MET A 1 -5.87 -16.66 -10.74
N SER A 2 -6.66 -16.26 -9.89
CA SER A 2 -7.14 -14.93 -9.90
C SER A 2 -6.25 -14.06 -9.03
N THR A 3 -6.18 -12.78 -9.33
CA THR A 3 -5.45 -11.82 -8.56
C THR A 3 -6.41 -11.15 -7.62
N GLU A 4 -6.06 -11.14 -6.33
CA GLU A 4 -6.84 -10.41 -5.37
C GLU A 4 -6.49 -8.94 -5.46
N LEU A 5 -7.49 -8.08 -5.30
CA LEU A 5 -7.27 -6.65 -5.22
C LEU A 5 -7.54 -6.18 -3.81
N ILE A 6 -6.71 -5.28 -3.30
CA ILE A 6 -6.93 -4.68 -2.00
C ILE A 6 -7.27 -3.22 -2.16
N HIS A 7 -8.21 -2.74 -1.37
CA HIS A 7 -8.62 -1.35 -1.40
C HIS A 7 -7.61 -0.50 -0.63
N VAL A 8 -7.11 0.54 -1.24
CA VAL A 8 -6.13 1.41 -0.61
C VAL A 8 -6.68 2.83 -0.41
N GLY A 9 -7.98 2.96 -0.42
CA GLY A 9 -8.64 4.22 -0.11
C GLY A 9 -9.14 4.94 -1.36
N PHE A 10 -10.24 5.61 -1.20
CA PHE A 10 -10.76 6.57 -2.20
C PHE A 10 -10.95 5.95 -3.58
N GLY A 11 -11.46 4.73 -3.60
CA GLY A 11 -11.78 4.07 -4.87
C GLY A 11 -10.61 3.42 -5.58
N ASN A 12 -9.45 3.38 -4.96
CA ASN A 12 -8.26 2.82 -5.58
C ASN A 12 -7.96 1.42 -5.04
N HIS A 13 -7.50 0.55 -5.92
CA HIS A 13 -7.17 -0.83 -5.56
C HIS A 13 -5.82 -1.22 -6.12
N LEU A 14 -5.13 -2.11 -5.44
CA LEU A 14 -3.85 -2.64 -5.89
C LEU A 14 -3.90 -4.15 -5.96
N ALA A 15 -3.18 -4.72 -6.90
CA ALA A 15 -3.06 -6.16 -7.02
C ALA A 15 -2.12 -6.67 -5.92
N ILE A 16 -2.62 -7.52 -5.05
CA ILE A 16 -1.91 -7.92 -3.87
C ILE A 16 -0.63 -8.67 -4.19
N ASN A 17 -0.62 -9.49 -5.23
CA ASN A 17 0.57 -10.27 -5.55
C ASN A 17 1.66 -9.46 -6.22
N HIS A 18 1.46 -8.17 -6.45
CA HIS A 18 2.48 -7.29 -6.97
C HIS A 18 3.01 -6.33 -5.90
N VAL A 19 2.49 -6.40 -4.68
CA VAL A 19 2.94 -5.55 -3.57
C VAL A 19 4.12 -6.22 -2.89
N ILE A 20 5.23 -5.52 -2.78
CA ILE A 20 6.40 -6.07 -2.13
C ILE A 20 6.75 -5.36 -0.83
N GLY A 21 6.21 -4.19 -0.59
CA GLY A 21 6.49 -3.49 0.66
C GLY A 21 5.53 -2.36 0.92
N ILE A 22 5.33 -2.05 2.19
CA ILE A 22 4.46 -0.97 2.62
C ILE A 22 5.23 -0.20 3.69
N ALA A 23 5.30 1.11 3.57
CA ALA A 23 6.08 1.92 4.49
C ALA A 23 5.39 3.23 4.83
N SER A 24 5.80 3.84 5.94
CA SER A 24 5.38 5.18 6.27
C SER A 24 6.19 6.17 5.45
N PRO A 25 5.61 7.31 5.08
CA PRO A 25 6.29 8.24 4.19
C PRO A 25 7.34 9.13 4.86
N GLY A 26 7.48 9.04 6.19
CA GLY A 26 8.26 10.02 6.91
C GLY A 26 9.77 9.86 6.89
N SER A 27 10.28 8.69 6.56
CA SER A 27 11.73 8.47 6.62
C SER A 27 12.44 9.01 5.40
N ALA A 28 13.70 9.39 5.57
CA ALA A 28 14.48 9.92 4.45
C ALA A 28 14.66 8.90 3.33
N PRO A 29 14.93 7.61 3.61
CA PRO A 29 15.05 6.65 2.54
C PRO A 29 13.77 6.49 1.72
N VAL A 30 12.62 6.51 2.38
CA VAL A 30 11.34 6.38 1.67
C VAL A 30 11.08 7.61 0.83
N LYS A 31 11.36 8.80 1.36
CA LYS A 31 11.20 10.03 0.59
C LYS A 31 12.07 10.02 -0.65
N ARG A 32 13.28 9.49 -0.52
CA ARG A 32 14.18 9.42 -1.65
C ARG A 32 13.64 8.48 -2.73
N LEU A 33 13.08 7.33 -2.31
CA LEU A 33 12.51 6.39 -3.26
C LEU A 33 11.29 6.97 -3.99
N VAL A 34 10.48 7.74 -3.29
CA VAL A 34 9.36 8.42 -3.92
C VAL A 34 9.83 9.40 -4.97
N GLN A 35 10.88 10.16 -4.66
CA GLN A 35 11.42 11.12 -5.60
C GLN A 35 12.07 10.46 -6.80
N GLU A 36 12.77 9.35 -6.58
CA GLU A 36 13.33 8.60 -7.68
C GLU A 36 12.23 8.06 -8.58
N GLY A 37 11.15 7.59 -7.98
CA GLY A 37 10.01 7.12 -8.75
C GLY A 37 9.38 8.22 -9.58
N ARG A 38 9.31 9.44 -9.04
CA ARG A 38 8.77 10.55 -9.80
C ARG A 38 9.62 10.87 -11.02
N LYS A 39 10.93 10.80 -10.87
CA LYS A 39 11.81 11.06 -11.99
C LYS A 39 11.68 10.04 -13.09
N ARG A 40 11.30 8.82 -12.75
CA ARG A 40 11.15 7.74 -13.71
C ARG A 40 9.71 7.51 -14.13
N ASN A 41 8.80 8.37 -13.70
CA ASN A 41 7.38 8.22 -13.97
C ASN A 41 6.81 6.92 -13.43
N LEU A 42 7.33 6.48 -12.28
CA LEU A 42 6.87 5.26 -11.63
C LEU A 42 6.09 5.54 -10.34
N THR A 43 5.95 6.80 -9.94
CA THR A 43 5.19 7.16 -8.76
C THR A 43 3.74 7.36 -9.14
N ILE A 44 2.84 6.65 -8.48
CA ILE A 44 1.41 6.71 -8.72
C ILE A 44 0.75 7.29 -7.49
N ASP A 45 0.06 8.41 -7.63
CA ASP A 45 -0.56 9.07 -6.50
C ASP A 45 -2.02 8.64 -6.41
N MET A 46 -2.34 7.88 -5.38
CA MET A 46 -3.70 7.41 -5.11
C MET A 46 -4.28 8.08 -3.87
N THR A 47 -3.79 9.28 -3.53
CA THR A 47 -4.27 9.97 -2.33
C THR A 47 -5.50 10.81 -2.59
N SER A 48 -5.83 11.05 -3.84
CA SER A 48 -6.96 11.91 -4.22
C SER A 48 -6.84 13.31 -3.58
N GLY A 49 -5.61 13.83 -3.59
CA GLY A 49 -5.35 15.16 -3.05
C GLY A 49 -5.19 15.21 -1.54
N ARG A 50 -5.27 14.06 -0.87
CA ARG A 50 -5.13 14.02 0.58
C ARG A 50 -3.68 13.77 0.97
N ARG A 51 -3.40 13.91 2.26
CA ARG A 51 -2.05 13.71 2.76
C ARG A 51 -1.64 12.26 2.59
N THR A 52 -0.42 12.02 2.13
CA THR A 52 0.12 10.67 2.00
C THR A 52 0.36 10.09 3.39
N LYS A 53 -0.22 8.93 3.66
CA LYS A 53 -0.03 8.24 4.93
C LYS A 53 0.74 6.95 4.78
N ALA A 54 0.82 6.41 3.57
CA ALA A 54 1.56 5.18 3.31
C ALA A 54 2.16 5.21 1.92
N VAL A 55 3.26 4.49 1.75
CA VAL A 55 3.91 4.32 0.46
C VAL A 55 3.98 2.83 0.21
N VAL A 56 3.50 2.39 -0.93
CA VAL A 56 3.45 0.97 -1.29
C VAL A 56 4.42 0.74 -2.45
N PHE A 57 5.31 -0.22 -2.28
CA PHE A 57 6.27 -0.57 -3.31
C PHE A 57 5.80 -1.80 -4.07
N MET A 58 5.78 -1.71 -5.37
CA MET A 58 5.30 -2.77 -6.23
C MET A 58 6.47 -3.48 -6.91
N ASN A 59 6.25 -4.72 -7.31
CA ASN A 59 7.35 -5.52 -7.87
C ASN A 59 7.79 -5.08 -9.27
N ASN A 60 7.05 -4.19 -9.90
CA ASN A 60 7.48 -3.64 -11.19
C ASN A 60 8.23 -2.30 -11.02
N GLY A 61 8.56 -1.93 -9.79
CA GLY A 61 9.25 -0.68 -9.52
C GLY A 61 8.35 0.50 -9.25
N SER A 62 7.03 0.34 -9.38
CA SER A 62 6.12 1.45 -9.11
C SER A 62 6.08 1.77 -7.63
N VAL A 63 5.89 3.04 -7.32
CA VAL A 63 5.78 3.54 -5.96
C VAL A 63 4.41 4.20 -5.85
N VAL A 64 3.56 3.67 -4.99
CA VAL A 64 2.19 4.14 -4.88
C VAL A 64 2.02 4.92 -3.59
N LEU A 65 1.45 6.11 -3.68
CA LEU A 65 1.17 6.95 -2.52
C LEU A 65 -0.29 6.73 -2.14
N ALA A 66 -0.54 6.43 -0.88
CA ALA A 66 -1.89 6.16 -0.41
C ALA A 66 -2.24 7.05 0.78
N ALA A 67 -3.50 7.34 0.95
CA ALA A 67 -3.98 8.23 2.02
C ALA A 67 -4.55 7.46 3.22
N ILE A 68 -4.26 6.17 3.32
CA ILE A 68 -4.61 5.38 4.49
C ILE A 68 -3.31 4.85 5.10
N THR A 69 -3.36 4.45 6.35
CA THR A 69 -2.14 4.11 7.09
C THR A 69 -1.53 2.80 6.62
N PRO A 70 -0.22 2.63 6.80
CA PRO A 70 0.43 1.37 6.44
C PRO A 70 -0.17 0.18 7.17
N GLU A 71 -0.56 0.36 8.43
CA GLU A 71 -1.16 -0.72 9.20
C GLU A 71 -2.48 -1.17 8.60
N THR A 72 -3.26 -0.24 8.11
CA THR A 72 -4.53 -0.57 7.48
C THR A 72 -4.30 -1.37 6.21
N ILE A 73 -3.33 -0.94 5.39
CA ILE A 73 -3.05 -1.65 4.16
C ILE A 73 -2.49 -3.04 4.47
N ALA A 74 -1.57 -3.13 5.43
CA ALA A 74 -0.99 -4.41 5.80
C ALA A 74 -2.06 -5.37 6.31
N GLY A 75 -3.02 -4.87 7.08
CA GLY A 75 -4.12 -5.70 7.55
C GLY A 75 -4.96 -6.25 6.41
N ARG A 76 -5.22 -5.44 5.41
CA ARG A 76 -5.99 -5.87 4.25
C ARG A 76 -5.23 -6.89 3.41
N VAL A 77 -3.92 -6.72 3.27
CA VAL A 77 -3.10 -7.69 2.57
C VAL A 77 -3.13 -9.03 3.29
N ASN A 78 -2.95 -9.01 4.61
CA ASN A 78 -2.98 -10.25 5.38
C ASN A 78 -4.35 -10.92 5.33
N ALA A 79 -5.41 -10.16 5.39
CA ALA A 79 -6.76 -10.71 5.32
C ALA A 79 -7.00 -11.38 3.97
N ALA A 80 -6.58 -10.75 2.90
CA ALA A 80 -6.76 -11.30 1.56
C ALA A 80 -5.96 -12.59 1.39
N ARG A 81 -4.73 -12.60 1.89
CA ARG A 81 -3.89 -13.79 1.75
C ARG A 81 -4.37 -14.95 2.60
N SER A 82 -5.01 -14.66 3.74
CA SER A 82 -5.49 -15.72 4.59
C SER A 82 -6.93 -16.07 4.32
N GLY A 83 -7.59 -15.36 3.43
CA GLY A 83 -9.00 -15.63 3.17
C GLY A 83 -9.93 -15.09 4.24
N LEU A 84 -9.43 -14.24 5.15
CA LEU A 84 -10.24 -13.69 6.21
C LEU A 84 -10.74 -12.30 5.85
N PRO A 85 -11.88 -11.89 6.39
CA PRO A 85 -12.34 -10.53 6.18
C PRO A 85 -11.35 -9.51 6.74
N ALA A 86 -11.21 -8.40 6.08
CA ALA A 86 -10.19 -7.43 6.44
C ALA A 86 -10.28 -6.93 7.86
N GLY A 87 -11.43 -6.83 8.43
CA GLY A 87 -11.54 -6.31 9.77
C GLY A 87 -11.28 -7.26 10.87
N ARG A 88 -11.02 -8.54 10.57
CA ARG A 88 -10.84 -9.48 11.65
C ARG A 88 -9.45 -9.57 12.16
N LEU A 89 -8.49 -9.18 11.40
CA LEU A 89 -7.13 -9.38 11.83
C LEU A 89 -6.72 -8.57 12.97
N GLU A 90 -7.25 -7.40 13.10
CA GLU A 90 -6.84 -6.63 14.13
C GLU A 90 -7.25 -7.05 15.38
N GLU A 91 -8.12 -7.94 15.47
CA GLU A 91 -8.49 -8.33 16.63
C GLU A 91 -7.56 -9.12 17.21
N GLY A 92 -6.89 -9.74 16.69
CA GLY A 92 -6.15 -10.50 17.35
C GLY A 92 -4.87 -10.46 17.23
N GLU A 93 -4.44 -10.22 16.54
CA GLU A 93 -3.33 -10.31 16.42
C GLU A 93 -2.61 -9.49 16.57
N VAL A 94 -2.77 -8.84 16.69
CA VAL A 94 -2.07 -8.04 16.79
C VAL A 94 -1.24 -8.13 17.54
N GLY A 95 -1.03 -8.55 17.92
CA GLY A 95 -0.01 -8.75 18.79
C GLY A 95 1.02 -8.34 18.46
#